data_abf84e8f0743148cd791dd326daf7773
#
_entry.id   abf84e8f0743148cd791dd326daf7773
#
_cell.length_a   1.000
_cell.length_b   1.000
_cell.length_c   1.000
_cell.angle_alpha   90.00
_cell.angle_beta   90.00
_cell.angle_gamma   90.00
#
_symmetry.space_group_name_H-M   'P 1'
#
loop_
_entity.id
_entity.type
_entity.pdbx_description
1 polymer ?
#
loop_
_entity_poly.entity_id
_entity_poly.type
_entity_poly.pdbx_seq_one_letter_code
_entity_poly.pdbx_strand_id
1 'polypeptide(L)'
;MGLPDGDTKEGPLRLAAQLLEREGVPYALIDGVAVQLHTADPRTTLDIDLAVPTYADVPHQALIAAGFEHTGRHEHSDNWRAPGSAPLKQRTAVQFSAEDEGIADVVAHAGVVSLEGGVPLRVASVADLIALKLAAAMEPARRPSKRAHDVADVLALLEAHPELGSAEMVARVRDVRTRLMS
;
A
#
# COMPACT_ATOMS: atom_id res chain seq x y z
N MET A 1 -3.10 5.39 -16.06
CA MET A 1 -3.31 6.39 -15.00
C MET A 1 -1.94 6.70 -14.43
N GLY A 2 -1.50 7.93 -14.44
CA GLY A 2 -0.23 8.38 -13.86
C GLY A 2 -0.43 8.85 -12.44
N LEU A 3 0.60 8.77 -11.62
CA LEU A 3 0.65 9.53 -10.36
C LEU A 3 0.69 11.03 -10.69
N PRO A 4 0.21 11.92 -9.80
CA PRO A 4 0.23 13.37 -10.06
C PRO A 4 1.63 13.86 -10.44
N ASP A 5 1.70 14.82 -11.36
CA ASP A 5 2.95 15.44 -11.82
C ASP A 5 3.81 15.87 -10.63
N GLY A 6 5.07 15.38 -10.61
CA GLY A 6 6.05 15.67 -9.56
C GLY A 6 6.22 14.57 -8.50
N ASP A 7 5.52 13.44 -8.60
CA ASP A 7 5.73 12.32 -7.67
C ASP A 7 7.00 11.54 -8.05
N THR A 8 8.03 11.66 -7.21
CA THR A 8 9.32 10.96 -7.38
C THR A 8 9.21 9.44 -7.20
N LYS A 9 8.03 8.91 -6.83
CA LYS A 9 7.79 7.49 -6.56
C LYS A 9 7.37 6.70 -7.80
N GLU A 10 6.92 7.36 -8.87
CA GLU A 10 6.44 6.65 -10.07
C GLU A 10 7.53 5.75 -10.67
N GLY A 11 8.76 6.24 -10.78
CA GLY A 11 9.88 5.45 -11.27
C GLY A 11 10.15 4.20 -10.40
N PRO A 12 10.36 4.35 -9.08
CA PRO A 12 10.49 3.23 -8.16
C PRO A 12 9.31 2.26 -8.15
N LEU A 13 8.08 2.75 -8.19
CA LEU A 13 6.87 1.92 -8.25
C LEU A 13 6.81 1.10 -9.54
N ARG A 14 7.07 1.74 -10.68
CA ARG A 14 7.11 1.08 -11.98
C ARG A 14 8.19 -0.01 -12.03
N LEU A 15 9.38 0.29 -11.51
CA LEU A 15 10.47 -0.68 -11.46
C LEU A 15 10.13 -1.89 -10.57
N ALA A 16 9.53 -1.65 -9.40
CA ALA A 16 9.08 -2.73 -8.51
C ALA A 16 7.99 -3.58 -9.17
N ALA A 17 6.97 -2.96 -9.77
CA ALA A 17 5.90 -3.67 -10.49
C ALA A 17 6.45 -4.53 -11.63
N GLN A 18 7.30 -3.97 -12.50
CA GLN A 18 7.95 -4.71 -13.58
C GLN A 18 8.74 -5.92 -13.09
N LEU A 19 9.44 -5.76 -11.98
CA LEU A 19 10.23 -6.83 -11.39
C LEU A 19 9.32 -7.95 -10.88
N LEU A 20 8.27 -7.62 -10.11
CA LEU A 20 7.33 -8.59 -9.56
C LEU A 20 6.59 -9.35 -10.66
N GLU A 21 6.13 -8.67 -11.72
CA GLU A 21 5.50 -9.30 -12.87
C GLU A 21 6.48 -10.25 -13.60
N ARG A 22 7.72 -9.83 -13.80
CA ARG A 22 8.75 -10.68 -14.44
C ARG A 22 9.09 -11.93 -13.63
N GLU A 23 9.17 -11.81 -12.32
CA GLU A 23 9.44 -12.93 -11.42
C GLU A 23 8.19 -13.80 -11.16
N GLY A 24 7.02 -13.39 -11.67
CA GLY A 24 5.75 -14.10 -11.47
C GLY A 24 5.26 -14.08 -10.03
N VAL A 25 5.65 -13.06 -9.26
CA VAL A 25 5.24 -12.90 -7.87
C VAL A 25 3.86 -12.29 -7.80
N PRO A 26 2.85 -12.94 -7.19
CA PRO A 26 1.57 -12.31 -6.93
C PRO A 26 1.73 -11.21 -5.88
N TYR A 27 1.16 -10.04 -6.15
CA TYR A 27 1.26 -8.88 -5.24
C TYR A 27 0.05 -7.97 -5.38
N ALA A 28 -0.10 -7.06 -4.42
CA ALA A 28 -1.00 -5.93 -4.49
C ALA A 28 -0.34 -4.68 -3.93
N LEU A 29 -0.45 -3.55 -4.63
CA LEU A 29 -0.17 -2.24 -4.04
C LEU A 29 -1.25 -1.94 -3.00
N ILE A 30 -0.82 -1.57 -1.81
CA ILE A 30 -1.69 -1.24 -0.67
C ILE A 30 -1.35 0.14 -0.11
N ASP A 31 -2.03 0.52 0.98
CA ASP A 31 -1.80 1.74 1.76
C ASP A 31 -1.89 3.06 0.94
N GLY A 32 -1.08 4.05 1.26
CA GLY A 32 -1.26 5.43 0.84
C GLY A 32 -1.27 5.65 -0.67
N VAL A 33 -0.38 4.99 -1.43
CA VAL A 33 -0.35 5.12 -2.90
C VAL A 33 -1.58 4.47 -3.54
N ALA A 34 -2.03 3.33 -3.01
CA ALA A 34 -3.25 2.67 -3.49
C ALA A 34 -4.49 3.54 -3.22
N VAL A 35 -4.59 4.15 -2.04
CA VAL A 35 -5.67 5.10 -1.71
C VAL A 35 -5.66 6.27 -2.70
N GLN A 36 -4.49 6.85 -2.98
CA GLN A 36 -4.35 7.95 -3.96
C GLN A 36 -4.84 7.56 -5.36
N LEU A 37 -4.55 6.36 -5.83
CA LEU A 37 -5.00 5.87 -7.13
C LEU A 37 -6.53 5.73 -7.18
N HIS A 38 -7.17 5.33 -6.08
CA HIS A 38 -8.62 5.15 -6.01
C HIS A 38 -9.40 6.44 -5.75
N THR A 39 -8.81 7.44 -5.10
CA THR A 39 -9.48 8.71 -4.76
C THR A 39 -9.13 9.83 -5.72
N ALA A 40 -8.06 9.69 -6.51
CA ALA A 40 -7.47 10.74 -7.33
C ALA A 40 -7.03 11.99 -6.51
N ASP A 41 -6.95 11.87 -5.19
CA ASP A 41 -6.52 12.95 -4.29
C ASP A 41 -4.99 12.95 -4.16
N PRO A 42 -4.30 14.07 -4.47
CA PRO A 42 -2.87 14.18 -4.26
C PRO A 42 -2.53 14.03 -2.77
N ARG A 43 -1.67 13.06 -2.44
CA ARG A 43 -1.23 12.81 -1.08
C ARG A 43 0.28 12.74 -1.00
N THR A 44 0.84 13.27 0.08
CA THR A 44 2.24 13.05 0.38
C THR A 44 2.37 11.72 1.11
N THR A 45 2.66 10.64 0.38
CA THR A 45 3.08 9.38 0.97
C THR A 45 4.59 9.25 0.83
N LEU A 46 5.27 8.67 1.81
CA LEU A 46 6.72 8.52 1.80
C LEU A 46 7.16 7.15 1.29
N ASP A 47 6.29 6.17 1.34
CA ASP A 47 6.60 4.77 1.13
C ASP A 47 5.71 4.17 0.04
N ILE A 48 6.20 3.13 -0.61
CA ILE A 48 5.46 2.24 -1.50
C ILE A 48 5.23 0.95 -0.72
N ASP A 49 3.97 0.61 -0.47
CA ASP A 49 3.60 -0.56 0.32
C ASP A 49 3.00 -1.62 -0.60
N LEU A 50 3.62 -2.80 -0.62
CA LEU A 50 3.26 -3.94 -1.44
C LEU A 50 2.89 -5.13 -0.55
N ALA A 51 1.73 -5.69 -0.76
CA ALA A 51 1.33 -6.95 -0.15
C ALA A 51 1.78 -8.12 -1.03
N VAL A 52 2.30 -9.17 -0.41
CA VAL A 52 2.60 -10.48 -1.03
C VAL A 52 2.04 -11.59 -0.14
N PRO A 53 1.74 -12.80 -0.65
CA PRO A 53 1.13 -13.85 0.16
C PRO A 53 2.00 -14.27 1.34
N THR A 54 3.29 -14.47 1.10
CA THR A 54 4.28 -14.83 2.12
C THR A 54 5.56 -14.02 1.95
N TYR A 55 6.36 -13.88 3.01
CA TYR A 55 7.67 -13.24 2.89
C TYR A 55 8.67 -14.05 2.05
N ALA A 56 8.43 -15.35 1.87
CA ALA A 56 9.23 -16.18 0.97
C ALA A 56 9.02 -15.80 -0.51
N ASP A 57 7.89 -15.18 -0.84
CA ASP A 57 7.58 -14.71 -2.19
C ASP A 57 8.32 -13.42 -2.55
N VAL A 58 8.91 -12.70 -1.58
CA VAL A 58 9.70 -11.49 -1.86
C VAL A 58 10.94 -11.87 -2.66
N PRO A 59 11.12 -11.36 -3.89
CA PRO A 59 12.19 -11.80 -4.78
C PRO A 59 13.52 -11.10 -4.46
N HIS A 60 14.12 -11.40 -3.31
CA HIS A 60 15.30 -10.72 -2.77
C HIS A 60 16.44 -10.60 -3.78
N GLN A 61 16.80 -11.71 -4.48
CA GLN A 61 17.90 -11.70 -5.43
C GLN A 61 17.63 -10.79 -6.62
N ALA A 62 16.39 -10.79 -7.13
CA ALA A 62 15.99 -9.95 -8.24
C ALA A 62 15.94 -8.47 -7.83
N LEU A 63 15.48 -8.17 -6.61
CA LEU A 63 15.50 -6.82 -6.05
C LEU A 63 16.93 -6.27 -5.95
N ILE A 64 17.85 -7.06 -5.39
CA ILE A 64 19.27 -6.69 -5.29
C ILE A 64 19.87 -6.48 -6.69
N ALA A 65 19.61 -7.38 -7.63
CA ALA A 65 20.10 -7.26 -9.00
C ALA A 65 19.56 -6.03 -9.72
N ALA A 66 18.34 -5.57 -9.38
CA ALA A 66 17.74 -4.34 -9.89
C ALA A 66 18.21 -3.08 -9.14
N GLY A 67 19.11 -3.21 -8.17
CA GLY A 67 19.71 -2.09 -7.43
C GLY A 67 18.91 -1.62 -6.21
N PHE A 68 17.88 -2.38 -5.79
CA PHE A 68 17.25 -2.12 -4.50
C PHE A 68 18.19 -2.54 -3.37
N GLU A 69 18.12 -1.82 -2.26
CA GLU A 69 18.95 -2.09 -1.08
C GLU A 69 18.05 -2.53 0.08
N HIS A 70 18.32 -3.73 0.60
CA HIS A 70 17.58 -4.28 1.74
C HIS A 70 17.96 -3.56 3.02
N THR A 71 17.00 -3.05 3.76
CA THR A 71 17.23 -2.27 4.99
C THR A 71 16.79 -3.00 6.26
N GLY A 72 16.22 -4.16 6.12
CA GLY A 72 15.91 -5.06 7.22
C GLY A 72 14.47 -5.55 7.21
N ARG A 73 14.25 -6.66 7.90
CA ARG A 73 12.93 -7.24 8.15
C ARG A 73 12.50 -6.94 9.57
N HIS A 74 11.26 -6.48 9.71
CA HIS A 74 10.56 -6.30 10.98
C HIS A 74 9.39 -7.30 11.07
N GLU A 75 8.69 -7.31 12.19
CA GLU A 75 7.59 -8.25 12.45
C GLU A 75 6.52 -8.27 11.34
N HIS A 76 6.16 -7.08 10.82
CA HIS A 76 5.08 -6.91 9.82
C HIS A 76 5.56 -6.34 8.48
N SER A 77 6.87 -6.27 8.23
CA SER A 77 7.39 -5.71 6.98
C SER A 77 8.79 -6.18 6.64
N ASP A 78 9.04 -6.34 5.33
CA ASP A 78 10.37 -6.50 4.74
C ASP A 78 10.69 -5.22 3.97
N ASN A 79 11.76 -4.53 4.35
CA ASN A 79 12.00 -3.13 4.00
C ASN A 79 13.17 -2.97 3.05
N TRP A 80 12.94 -2.14 2.04
CA TRP A 80 13.88 -1.86 0.96
C TRP A 80 13.95 -0.37 0.66
N ARG A 81 15.02 0.04 -0.02
CA ARG A 81 15.15 1.35 -0.63
C ARG A 81 15.32 1.19 -2.14
N ALA A 82 14.60 2.00 -2.89
CA ALA A 82 14.69 2.02 -4.34
C ALA A 82 16.10 2.42 -4.83
N PRO A 83 16.50 2.01 -6.04
CA PRO A 83 17.74 2.45 -6.66
C PRO A 83 17.81 3.97 -6.76
N GLY A 84 19.02 4.52 -6.67
CA GLY A 84 19.25 5.96 -6.82
C GLY A 84 20.61 6.40 -6.33
N SER A 85 21.02 7.62 -6.70
CA SER A 85 22.28 8.22 -6.28
C SER A 85 22.17 9.04 -4.97
N ALA A 86 20.95 9.31 -4.50
CA ALA A 86 20.72 9.99 -3.25
C ALA A 86 21.15 9.14 -2.04
N PRO A 87 21.47 9.77 -0.89
CA PRO A 87 21.72 9.03 0.35
C PRO A 87 20.57 8.06 0.66
N LEU A 88 20.88 6.88 1.18
CA LEU A 88 19.92 5.78 1.37
C LEU A 88 18.61 6.21 2.04
N LYS A 89 18.70 7.01 3.11
CA LYS A 89 17.53 7.48 3.85
C LYS A 89 16.61 8.43 3.06
N GLN A 90 17.08 8.99 1.96
CA GLN A 90 16.34 9.91 1.09
C GLN A 90 15.73 9.20 -0.12
N ARG A 91 16.12 7.94 -0.38
CA ARG A 91 15.53 7.15 -1.47
C ARG A 91 14.14 6.68 -1.07
N THR A 92 13.28 6.51 -2.06
CA THR A 92 11.93 5.97 -1.86
C THR A 92 11.99 4.64 -1.11
N ALA A 93 11.24 4.53 -0.02
CA ALA A 93 11.06 3.29 0.70
C ALA A 93 10.09 2.38 -0.07
N VAL A 94 10.40 1.09 -0.11
CA VAL A 94 9.52 0.03 -0.60
C VAL A 94 9.40 -0.99 0.51
N GLN A 95 8.17 -1.27 0.93
CA GLN A 95 7.88 -2.19 2.02
C GLN A 95 7.02 -3.34 1.50
N PHE A 96 7.37 -4.56 1.87
CA PHE A 96 6.54 -5.72 1.62
C PHE A 96 5.87 -6.15 2.92
N SER A 97 4.55 -6.28 2.90
CA SER A 97 3.75 -6.86 3.98
C SER A 97 3.26 -8.24 3.56
N ALA A 98 3.31 -9.21 4.46
CA ALA A 98 2.90 -10.57 4.19
C ALA A 98 2.44 -11.25 5.48
N GLU A 99 1.74 -12.40 5.34
CA GLU A 99 1.41 -13.32 6.44
C GLU A 99 0.43 -12.76 7.48
N ASP A 100 0.03 -11.49 7.39
CA ASP A 100 -1.02 -10.93 8.22
C ASP A 100 -2.40 -11.42 7.74
N GLU A 101 -3.38 -11.44 8.66
CA GLU A 101 -4.74 -11.90 8.37
C GLU A 101 -5.35 -11.11 7.19
N GLY A 102 -5.83 -11.84 6.18
CA GLY A 102 -6.47 -11.28 4.99
C GLY A 102 -5.53 -10.81 3.88
N ILE A 103 -4.21 -10.74 4.09
CA ILE A 103 -3.26 -10.25 3.07
C ILE A 103 -3.28 -11.13 1.81
N ALA A 104 -3.37 -12.44 1.94
CA ALA A 104 -3.44 -13.33 0.78
C ALA A 104 -4.70 -13.08 -0.06
N ASP A 105 -5.84 -12.79 0.56
CA ASP A 105 -7.08 -12.45 -0.12
C ASP A 105 -6.97 -11.10 -0.84
N VAL A 106 -6.36 -10.09 -0.20
CA VAL A 106 -6.07 -8.78 -0.80
C VAL A 106 -5.26 -8.94 -2.08
N VAL A 107 -4.22 -9.79 -2.07
CA VAL A 107 -3.41 -10.09 -3.25
C VAL A 107 -4.23 -10.82 -4.33
N ALA A 108 -5.07 -11.79 -3.93
CA ALA A 108 -5.91 -12.54 -4.85
C ALA A 108 -6.99 -11.67 -5.52
N HIS A 109 -7.52 -10.66 -4.84
CA HIS A 109 -8.55 -9.75 -5.34
C HIS A 109 -7.99 -8.52 -6.07
N ALA A 110 -6.66 -8.36 -6.16
CA ALA A 110 -6.03 -7.18 -6.75
C ALA A 110 -6.46 -6.97 -8.21
N GLY A 111 -6.95 -5.78 -8.49
CA GLY A 111 -7.22 -5.31 -9.86
C GLY A 111 -5.94 -4.86 -10.56
N VAL A 112 -5.95 -4.85 -11.89
CA VAL A 112 -4.81 -4.39 -12.69
C VAL A 112 -5.11 -3.02 -13.28
N VAL A 113 -4.23 -2.05 -13.01
CA VAL A 113 -4.21 -0.75 -13.69
C VAL A 113 -2.95 -0.65 -14.55
N SER A 114 -2.97 0.19 -15.59
CA SER A 114 -1.79 0.41 -16.41
C SER A 114 -1.10 1.70 -16.00
N LEU A 115 0.18 1.61 -15.63
CA LEU A 115 1.04 2.77 -15.45
C LEU A 115 1.48 3.33 -16.81
N GLU A 116 2.10 4.52 -16.78
CA GLU A 116 2.72 5.09 -17.95
C GLU A 116 3.73 4.12 -18.57
N GLY A 117 3.72 4.00 -19.90
CA GLY A 117 4.52 2.99 -20.63
C GLY A 117 3.91 1.59 -20.65
N GLY A 118 2.65 1.41 -20.22
CA GLY A 118 1.91 0.14 -20.33
C GLY A 118 2.29 -0.92 -19.29
N VAL A 119 2.99 -0.52 -18.23
CA VAL A 119 3.38 -1.44 -17.15
C VAL A 119 2.16 -1.80 -16.30
N PRO A 120 1.81 -3.09 -16.17
CA PRO A 120 0.73 -3.50 -15.27
C PRO A 120 1.12 -3.27 -13.82
N LEU A 121 0.19 -2.73 -13.05
CA LEU A 121 0.29 -2.57 -11.61
C LEU A 121 -0.92 -3.22 -10.96
N ARG A 122 -0.70 -4.15 -10.06
CA ARG A 122 -1.75 -4.78 -9.29
C ARG A 122 -2.05 -3.93 -8.06
N VAL A 123 -3.31 -3.52 -7.92
CA VAL A 123 -3.76 -2.62 -6.84
C VAL A 123 -4.85 -3.31 -6.05
N ALA A 124 -4.77 -3.25 -4.73
CA ALA A 124 -5.81 -3.76 -3.85
C ALA A 124 -7.17 -3.13 -4.18
N SER A 125 -8.24 -3.89 -4.03
CA SER A 125 -9.60 -3.38 -4.21
C SER A 125 -9.91 -2.31 -3.15
N VAL A 126 -10.85 -1.42 -3.46
CA VAL A 126 -11.29 -0.39 -2.49
C VAL A 126 -11.86 -1.04 -1.23
N ALA A 127 -12.60 -2.13 -1.37
CA ALA A 127 -13.17 -2.87 -0.24
C ALA A 127 -12.07 -3.45 0.67
N ASP A 128 -11.03 -4.03 0.08
CA ASP A 128 -9.89 -4.59 0.83
C ASP A 128 -9.08 -3.48 1.51
N LEU A 129 -8.85 -2.34 0.83
CA LEU A 129 -8.19 -1.18 1.44
C LEU A 129 -8.96 -0.64 2.65
N ILE A 130 -10.29 -0.53 2.54
CA ILE A 130 -11.14 -0.14 3.67
C ILE A 130 -10.99 -1.13 4.84
N ALA A 131 -11.02 -2.43 4.56
CA ALA A 131 -10.87 -3.46 5.57
C ALA A 131 -9.50 -3.38 6.28
N LEU A 132 -8.41 -3.27 5.52
CA LEU A 132 -7.05 -3.12 6.06
C LEU A 132 -6.92 -1.86 6.92
N LYS A 133 -7.43 -0.72 6.44
CA LYS A 133 -7.36 0.56 7.15
C LYS A 133 -8.18 0.55 8.44
N LEU A 134 -9.36 -0.08 8.44
CA LEU A 134 -10.16 -0.24 9.66
C LEU A 134 -9.46 -1.15 10.67
N ALA A 135 -8.88 -2.26 10.24
CA ALA A 135 -8.11 -3.14 11.10
C ALA A 135 -6.92 -2.39 11.73
N ALA A 136 -6.15 -1.66 10.92
CA ALA A 136 -5.03 -0.85 11.39
C ALA A 136 -5.47 0.27 12.36
N ALA A 137 -6.60 0.92 12.12
CA ALA A 137 -7.15 1.94 13.00
C ALA A 137 -7.64 1.37 14.35
N MET A 138 -8.00 0.09 14.40
CA MET A 138 -8.40 -0.62 15.61
C MET A 138 -7.22 -1.14 16.43
N GLU A 139 -6.02 -1.23 15.86
CA GLU A 139 -4.83 -1.79 16.50
C GLU A 139 -4.36 -0.91 17.68
N PRO A 140 -4.45 -1.38 18.93
CA PRO A 140 -4.13 -0.56 20.10
C PRO A 140 -2.66 -0.15 20.18
N ALA A 141 -1.76 -0.99 19.69
CA ALA A 141 -0.31 -0.73 19.69
C ALA A 141 0.09 0.34 18.68
N ARG A 142 -0.76 0.62 17.67
CA ARG A 142 -0.51 1.61 16.64
C ARG A 142 -0.69 3.01 17.19
N ARG A 143 0.25 3.92 16.89
CA ARG A 143 0.22 5.31 17.38
C ARG A 143 -1.11 6.01 16.99
N PRO A 144 -1.73 6.80 17.91
CA PRO A 144 -3.01 7.48 17.65
C PRO A 144 -3.03 8.32 16.36
N SER A 145 -1.94 9.04 16.05
CA SER A 145 -1.84 9.81 14.81
C SER A 145 -1.92 8.94 13.54
N LYS A 146 -1.32 7.75 13.56
CA LYS A 146 -1.41 6.81 12.44
C LYS A 146 -2.81 6.22 12.31
N ARG A 147 -3.44 5.86 13.43
CA ARG A 147 -4.83 5.40 13.47
C ARG A 147 -5.80 6.45 12.92
N ALA A 148 -5.59 7.73 13.26
CA ALA A 148 -6.39 8.83 12.71
C ALA A 148 -6.23 8.98 11.19
N HIS A 149 -5.02 8.80 10.65
CA HIS A 149 -4.79 8.77 9.21
C HIS A 149 -5.51 7.61 8.54
N ASP A 150 -5.48 6.42 9.14
CA ASP A 150 -6.19 5.25 8.59
C ASP A 150 -7.71 5.52 8.51
N VAL A 151 -8.30 6.17 9.51
CA VAL A 151 -9.72 6.58 9.46
C VAL A 151 -9.97 7.62 8.37
N ALA A 152 -9.07 8.61 8.20
CA ALA A 152 -9.19 9.60 7.13
C ALA A 152 -9.14 8.96 5.75
N ASP A 153 -8.28 7.95 5.56
CA ASP A 153 -8.21 7.17 4.33
C ASP A 153 -9.51 6.43 4.02
N VAL A 154 -10.11 5.80 5.03
CA VAL A 154 -11.41 5.13 4.86
C VAL A 154 -12.49 6.13 4.44
N LEU A 155 -12.53 7.31 5.06
CA LEU A 155 -13.50 8.35 4.68
C LEU A 155 -13.30 8.81 3.24
N ALA A 156 -12.05 9.09 2.82
CA ALA A 156 -11.74 9.48 1.46
C ALA A 156 -12.14 8.41 0.43
N LEU A 157 -11.88 7.12 0.74
CA LEU A 157 -12.30 6.01 -0.12
C LEU A 157 -13.84 5.93 -0.22
N LEU A 158 -14.57 6.10 0.89
CA LEU A 158 -16.05 6.08 0.88
C LEU A 158 -16.64 7.29 0.19
N GLU A 159 -16.00 8.46 0.24
CA GLU A 159 -16.41 9.65 -0.52
C GLU A 159 -16.24 9.44 -2.03
N ALA A 160 -15.14 8.81 -2.45
CA ALA A 160 -14.88 8.48 -3.85
C ALA A 160 -15.72 7.29 -4.36
N HIS A 161 -16.12 6.38 -3.46
CA HIS A 161 -16.86 5.15 -3.76
C HIS A 161 -18.10 5.00 -2.86
N PRO A 162 -19.11 5.86 -3.01
CA PRO A 162 -20.28 5.91 -2.13
C PRO A 162 -21.11 4.63 -2.14
N GLU A 163 -21.00 3.81 -3.19
CA GLU A 163 -21.67 2.51 -3.30
C GLU A 163 -21.21 1.51 -2.22
N LEU A 164 -20.02 1.71 -1.64
CA LEU A 164 -19.49 0.89 -0.54
C LEU A 164 -19.91 1.41 0.85
N GLY A 165 -20.54 2.58 0.91
CA GLY A 165 -20.96 3.24 2.14
C GLY A 165 -22.24 2.66 2.75
N SER A 166 -22.29 1.36 3.05
CA SER A 166 -23.42 0.77 3.76
C SER A 166 -23.61 1.35 5.16
N ALA A 167 -24.83 1.27 5.70
CA ALA A 167 -25.12 1.70 7.07
C ALA A 167 -24.21 1.00 8.12
N GLU A 168 -23.90 -0.25 7.87
CA GLU A 168 -22.98 -1.04 8.71
C GLU A 168 -21.55 -0.47 8.64
N MET A 169 -21.04 -0.16 7.45
CA MET A 169 -19.73 0.44 7.25
C MET A 169 -19.62 1.79 7.95
N VAL A 170 -20.62 2.66 7.80
CA VAL A 170 -20.69 3.96 8.49
C VAL A 170 -20.70 3.78 10.01
N ALA A 171 -21.40 2.78 10.53
CA ALA A 171 -21.42 2.48 11.95
C ALA A 171 -20.02 2.02 12.45
N ARG A 172 -19.33 1.15 11.70
CA ARG A 172 -17.96 0.73 12.02
C ARG A 172 -16.98 1.91 12.05
N VAL A 173 -17.01 2.78 11.06
CA VAL A 173 -16.15 3.98 11.03
C VAL A 173 -16.42 4.88 12.23
N ARG A 174 -17.68 5.07 12.59
CA ARG A 174 -18.08 5.85 13.78
C ARG A 174 -17.55 5.25 15.08
N ASP A 175 -17.65 3.92 15.25
CA ASP A 175 -17.13 3.20 16.43
C ASP A 175 -15.62 3.39 16.55
N VAL A 176 -14.87 3.17 15.46
CA VAL A 176 -13.41 3.38 15.43
C VAL A 176 -13.05 4.82 15.82
N ARG A 177 -13.73 5.81 15.23
CA ARG A 177 -13.51 7.23 15.56
C ARG A 177 -13.77 7.53 17.05
N THR A 178 -14.85 6.98 17.60
CA THR A 178 -15.17 7.17 19.03
C THR A 178 -14.07 6.61 19.93
N ARG A 179 -13.55 5.43 19.62
CA ARG A 179 -12.44 4.81 20.36
C ARG A 179 -11.10 5.54 20.21
N LEU A 180 -10.91 6.31 19.13
CA LEU A 180 -9.73 7.15 18.98
C LEU A 180 -9.75 8.39 19.86
N MET A 181 -10.94 8.87 20.19
CA MET A 181 -11.15 10.11 20.95
C MET A 181 -11.31 9.86 22.46
N SER A 182 -11.43 8.60 22.91
CA SER A 182 -11.49 8.18 24.31
C SER A 182 -10.11 7.81 24.87
#